data_97307c4aae639ac15669bf5137a2f70e
#
_entry.id   97307c4aae639ac15669bf5137a2f70e
#
_cell.length_a   1.000
_cell.length_b   1.000
_cell.length_c   1.000
_cell.angle_alpha   90.00
_cell.angle_beta   90.00
_cell.angle_gamma   90.00
#
_symmetry.space_group_name_H-M   'P 1'
#
loop_
_entity.id
_entity.type
_entity.pdbx_description
1 polymer ?
#
loop_
_entity_poly.entity_id
_entity_poly.type
_entity_poly.pdbx_seq_one_letter_code
_entity_poly.pdbx_strand_id
1 'polypeptide(L)'
;MGTLRYVKTPAELQEAAENNLEFFDATMQAVKVFYKTTPGLIEQLIPAPLSVADDPMVRIVMSRVFVDLHDGLEFGAATFGVNCKYKDIEGIYEITMPMEGEGVVVGGRETYGEPKKIANVEASKDGDSCHASVERHGIKYIEFNGNVKDEAETSSFTDQVFCFKVFPSCEQNKACDQNPLLVKIDMHRKQTVNLNLDGELTLRESPVDPVVDLPVEEMVSMTWEEGSSSSNASVMQEVDPMDYIPFMHSRYDG
;
A
#
# COMPACT_ATOMS: atom_id res chain seq x y z
N MET A 1 18.36 11.12 38.10
CA MET A 1 17.98 12.05 37.02
C MET A 1 17.17 11.22 36.02
N GLY A 2 15.99 11.67 35.62
CA GLY A 2 15.21 10.95 34.63
C GLY A 2 15.93 10.97 33.28
N THR A 3 15.90 9.86 32.55
CA THR A 3 16.49 9.76 31.20
C THR A 3 15.68 10.63 30.23
N LEU A 4 16.34 11.53 29.53
CA LEU A 4 15.69 12.36 28.49
C LEU A 4 15.32 11.49 27.31
N ARG A 5 14.03 11.23 27.10
CA ARG A 5 13.53 10.27 26.09
C ARG A 5 13.45 10.82 24.67
N TYR A 6 13.57 12.14 24.48
CA TYR A 6 13.53 12.80 23.16
C TYR A 6 14.84 12.70 22.37
N VAL A 7 15.92 12.25 23.02
CA VAL A 7 17.26 12.17 22.42
C VAL A 7 17.83 10.79 22.66
N LYS A 8 18.35 10.18 21.63
CA LYS A 8 19.07 8.91 21.67
C LYS A 8 20.56 9.16 21.82
N THR A 9 21.22 8.38 22.64
CA THR A 9 22.69 8.35 22.72
C THR A 9 23.28 7.64 21.50
N PRO A 10 24.56 7.87 21.15
CA PRO A 10 25.23 7.12 20.09
C PRO A 10 25.17 5.60 20.27
N ALA A 11 25.23 5.11 21.52
CA ALA A 11 25.11 3.68 21.83
C ALA A 11 23.71 3.14 21.53
N GLU A 12 22.63 3.85 21.91
CA GLU A 12 21.26 3.47 21.57
C GLU A 12 20.99 3.51 20.06
N LEU A 13 21.63 4.44 19.33
CA LEU A 13 21.52 4.50 17.86
C LEU A 13 22.26 3.33 17.21
N GLN A 14 23.44 2.97 17.74
CA GLN A 14 24.20 1.81 17.26
C GLN A 14 23.45 0.52 17.53
N GLU A 15 22.94 0.32 18.74
CA GLU A 15 22.11 -0.83 19.11
C GLU A 15 20.86 -0.93 18.23
N ALA A 16 20.18 0.19 17.98
CA ALA A 16 19.03 0.23 17.07
C ALA A 16 19.42 -0.14 15.64
N ALA A 17 20.59 0.29 15.16
CA ALA A 17 21.06 -0.06 13.81
C ALA A 17 21.45 -1.54 13.70
N GLU A 18 22.07 -2.11 14.75
CA GLU A 18 22.44 -3.54 14.80
C GLU A 18 21.20 -4.44 14.94
N ASN A 19 20.18 -3.97 15.64
CA ASN A 19 18.89 -4.64 15.82
C ASN A 19 17.85 -4.22 14.76
N ASN A 20 18.21 -3.31 13.84
CA ASN A 20 17.30 -2.87 12.81
C ASN A 20 17.08 -4.05 11.87
N LEU A 21 15.90 -4.63 11.99
CA LEU A 21 15.45 -5.69 11.12
C LEU A 21 15.47 -5.13 9.69
N GLU A 22 16.32 -5.67 8.83
CA GLU A 22 16.31 -5.36 7.39
C GLU A 22 14.93 -5.65 6.79
N PHE A 23 14.12 -6.40 7.54
CA PHE A 23 12.81 -6.87 7.16
C PHE A 23 11.79 -6.51 8.23
N PHE A 24 10.67 -5.99 7.78
CA PHE A 24 9.51 -5.79 8.63
C PHE A 24 8.67 -7.07 8.59
N ASP A 25 8.80 -7.89 9.63
CA ASP A 25 8.05 -9.14 9.74
C ASP A 25 6.66 -8.89 10.34
N ALA A 26 5.64 -9.33 9.64
CA ALA A 26 4.26 -9.22 10.05
C ALA A 26 3.45 -10.46 9.64
N THR A 27 2.36 -10.72 10.36
CA THR A 27 1.29 -11.58 9.86
C THR A 27 0.13 -10.71 9.40
N MET A 28 -0.67 -11.22 8.47
CA MET A 28 -1.79 -10.47 7.93
C MET A 28 -2.97 -11.38 7.59
N GLN A 29 -4.16 -10.79 7.67
CA GLN A 29 -5.41 -11.31 7.13
C GLN A 29 -5.95 -10.25 6.17
N ALA A 30 -6.33 -10.62 4.95
CA ALA A 30 -6.67 -9.65 3.93
C ALA A 30 -7.75 -10.13 2.97
N VAL A 31 -8.61 -9.20 2.56
CA VAL A 31 -9.35 -9.29 1.30
C VAL A 31 -8.50 -8.64 0.21
N LYS A 32 -8.28 -9.36 -0.88
CA LYS A 32 -7.54 -8.89 -2.05
C LYS A 32 -8.41 -8.99 -3.29
N VAL A 33 -8.47 -7.91 -4.04
CA VAL A 33 -9.29 -7.79 -5.24
C VAL A 33 -8.45 -7.33 -6.41
N PHE A 34 -8.63 -7.98 -7.56
CA PHE A 34 -8.14 -7.50 -8.85
C PHE A 34 -9.30 -7.29 -9.81
N TYR A 35 -9.29 -6.18 -10.53
CA TYR A 35 -10.28 -5.90 -11.57
C TYR A 35 -9.67 -5.11 -12.72
N LYS A 36 -10.30 -5.21 -13.90
CA LYS A 36 -10.01 -4.35 -15.04
C LYS A 36 -10.91 -3.13 -15.00
N THR A 37 -10.34 -2.00 -15.33
CA THR A 37 -11.04 -0.72 -15.48
C THR A 37 -11.13 -0.31 -16.96
N THR A 38 -11.73 0.82 -17.23
CA THR A 38 -11.83 1.37 -18.58
C THR A 38 -10.43 1.50 -19.23
N PRO A 39 -10.24 0.94 -20.44
CA PRO A 39 -8.96 1.01 -21.13
C PRO A 39 -8.42 2.44 -21.28
N GLY A 40 -7.12 2.62 -21.07
CA GLY A 40 -6.43 3.90 -21.17
C GLY A 40 -6.45 4.77 -19.92
N LEU A 41 -7.17 4.38 -18.86
CA LEU A 41 -7.14 5.14 -17.60
C LEU A 41 -5.86 4.86 -16.80
N ILE A 42 -5.41 3.61 -16.76
CA ILE A 42 -4.20 3.24 -16.00
C ILE A 42 -2.96 3.91 -16.58
N GLU A 43 -2.84 4.02 -17.91
CA GLU A 43 -1.74 4.69 -18.57
C GLU A 43 -1.59 6.15 -18.16
N GLN A 44 -2.71 6.82 -17.84
CA GLN A 44 -2.72 8.21 -17.41
C GLN A 44 -2.30 8.40 -15.96
N LEU A 45 -2.28 7.31 -15.16
CA LEU A 45 -1.94 7.34 -13.73
C LEU A 45 -0.50 6.95 -13.43
N ILE A 46 0.21 6.38 -14.39
CA ILE A 46 1.56 5.85 -14.15
C ILE A 46 2.62 6.91 -14.48
N PRO A 47 3.36 7.40 -13.45
CA PRO A 47 4.43 8.36 -13.67
C PRO A 47 5.68 7.70 -14.26
N ALA A 48 6.41 8.41 -15.12
CA ALA A 48 7.72 7.97 -15.56
C ALA A 48 8.69 7.83 -14.35
N PRO A 49 9.61 6.86 -14.35
CA PRO A 49 9.99 5.97 -15.44
C PRO A 49 9.21 4.63 -15.45
N LEU A 50 8.13 4.53 -14.70
CA LEU A 50 7.24 3.37 -14.79
C LEU A 50 6.48 3.38 -16.12
N SER A 51 6.06 2.22 -16.55
CA SER A 51 5.19 2.01 -17.71
C SER A 51 4.04 1.07 -17.36
N VAL A 52 2.98 1.10 -18.14
CA VAL A 52 1.83 0.21 -17.96
C VAL A 52 2.24 -1.26 -18.14
N ALA A 53 1.66 -2.15 -17.36
CA ALA A 53 1.82 -3.59 -17.50
C ALA A 53 1.16 -4.13 -18.78
N ASP A 54 1.53 -5.34 -19.22
CA ASP A 54 0.93 -5.97 -20.40
C ASP A 54 -0.55 -6.34 -20.17
N ASP A 55 -0.93 -6.66 -18.95
CA ASP A 55 -2.32 -6.88 -18.52
C ASP A 55 -2.66 -5.90 -17.37
N PRO A 56 -3.04 -4.65 -17.72
CA PRO A 56 -3.26 -3.61 -16.72
C PRO A 56 -4.50 -3.90 -15.88
N MET A 57 -4.32 -3.94 -14.56
CA MET A 57 -5.37 -4.18 -13.56
C MET A 57 -5.25 -3.20 -12.41
N VAL A 58 -6.36 -2.93 -11.77
CA VAL A 58 -6.41 -2.30 -10.46
C VAL A 58 -6.33 -3.39 -9.39
N ARG A 59 -5.51 -3.14 -8.37
CA ARG A 59 -5.39 -3.99 -7.18
C ARG A 59 -5.87 -3.24 -5.95
N ILE A 60 -6.76 -3.87 -5.18
CA ILE A 60 -7.15 -3.41 -3.84
C ILE A 60 -6.77 -4.50 -2.85
N VAL A 61 -6.12 -4.11 -1.75
CA VAL A 61 -5.90 -4.98 -0.59
C VAL A 61 -6.43 -4.25 0.62
N MET A 62 -7.25 -4.92 1.42
CA MET A 62 -7.74 -4.43 2.71
C MET A 62 -7.41 -5.48 3.76
N SER A 63 -6.65 -5.12 4.79
CA SER A 63 -6.05 -6.10 5.70
C SER A 63 -6.02 -5.64 7.16
N ARG A 64 -5.97 -6.62 8.05
CA ARG A 64 -5.48 -6.47 9.42
C ARG A 64 -4.05 -7.00 9.46
N VAL A 65 -3.14 -6.20 9.97
CA VAL A 65 -1.71 -6.48 10.06
C VAL A 65 -1.32 -6.58 11.53
N PHE A 66 -0.57 -7.63 11.86
CA PHE A 66 -0.10 -7.92 13.21
C PHE A 66 1.43 -7.98 13.18
N VAL A 67 2.08 -7.14 13.96
CA VAL A 67 3.54 -7.06 14.07
C VAL A 67 3.96 -7.39 15.48
N ASP A 68 4.83 -8.37 15.64
CA ASP A 68 5.37 -8.78 16.95
C ASP A 68 6.52 -7.85 17.39
N LEU A 69 6.21 -6.55 17.50
CA LEU A 69 7.09 -5.52 18.00
C LEU A 69 6.43 -4.79 19.17
N HIS A 70 7.16 -4.54 20.27
CA HIS A 70 6.73 -3.67 21.36
C HIS A 70 5.31 -3.96 21.90
N ASP A 71 5.09 -5.16 22.44
CA ASP A 71 3.80 -5.61 23.00
C ASP A 71 2.70 -5.95 21.94
N GLY A 72 3.08 -6.15 20.69
CA GLY A 72 2.18 -6.48 19.60
C GLY A 72 1.46 -5.25 19.03
N LEU A 73 1.82 -4.86 17.83
CA LEU A 73 1.13 -3.80 17.09
C LEU A 73 0.12 -4.41 16.13
N GLU A 74 -1.15 -4.05 16.26
CA GLU A 74 -2.20 -4.39 15.31
C GLU A 74 -2.73 -3.11 14.66
N PHE A 75 -2.90 -3.13 13.34
CA PHE A 75 -3.48 -2.02 12.60
C PHE A 75 -4.15 -2.45 11.31
N GLY A 76 -5.14 -1.68 10.87
CA GLY A 76 -5.73 -1.81 9.56
C GLY A 76 -4.86 -1.16 8.48
N ALA A 77 -4.72 -1.84 7.36
CA ALA A 77 -3.95 -1.37 6.22
C ALA A 77 -4.66 -1.69 4.91
N ALA A 78 -4.75 -0.70 4.04
CA ALA A 78 -5.23 -0.94 2.70
C ALA A 78 -4.27 -0.34 1.66
N THR A 79 -4.33 -0.87 0.46
CA THR A 79 -3.62 -0.36 -0.70
C THR A 79 -4.57 -0.32 -1.90
N PHE A 80 -4.43 0.74 -2.69
CA PHE A 80 -5.11 0.93 -3.96
C PHE A 80 -4.05 1.29 -4.98
N GLY A 81 -3.78 0.38 -5.91
CA GLY A 81 -2.70 0.51 -6.87
C GLY A 81 -3.02 -0.11 -8.21
N VAL A 82 -2.12 0.02 -9.15
CA VAL A 82 -2.27 -0.48 -10.52
C VAL A 82 -1.03 -1.25 -10.95
N ASN A 83 -1.22 -2.27 -11.79
CA ASN A 83 -0.13 -3.03 -12.35
C ASN A 83 0.74 -2.15 -13.25
N CYS A 84 2.05 -2.23 -13.06
CA CYS A 84 3.02 -1.45 -13.82
C CYS A 84 4.30 -2.24 -14.08
N LYS A 85 5.21 -1.63 -14.83
CA LYS A 85 6.56 -2.13 -15.07
C LYS A 85 7.59 -1.05 -14.80
N TYR A 86 8.72 -1.46 -14.24
CA TYR A 86 9.96 -0.71 -14.26
C TYR A 86 11.00 -1.52 -15.02
N LYS A 87 11.30 -1.14 -16.27
CA LYS A 87 12.11 -1.97 -17.20
C LYS A 87 11.45 -3.35 -17.35
N ASP A 88 12.16 -4.42 -16.99
CA ASP A 88 11.67 -5.81 -17.05
C ASP A 88 11.04 -6.30 -15.74
N ILE A 89 10.90 -5.43 -14.74
CA ILE A 89 10.33 -5.77 -13.42
C ILE A 89 8.86 -5.40 -13.43
N GLU A 90 7.99 -6.39 -13.33
CA GLU A 90 6.57 -6.19 -13.10
C GLU A 90 6.30 -5.91 -11.62
N GLY A 91 5.30 -5.08 -11.33
CA GLY A 91 4.92 -4.76 -9.97
C GLY A 91 3.67 -3.90 -9.90
N ILE A 92 3.45 -3.31 -8.74
CA ILE A 92 2.31 -2.46 -8.46
C ILE A 92 2.80 -1.05 -8.15
N TYR A 93 2.28 -0.06 -8.85
CA TYR A 93 2.37 1.33 -8.44
C TYR A 93 1.22 1.63 -7.48
N GLU A 94 1.55 1.98 -6.24
CA GLU A 94 0.55 2.33 -5.23
C GLU A 94 0.15 3.80 -5.39
N ILE A 95 -1.14 4.02 -5.68
CA ILE A 95 -1.74 5.36 -5.82
C ILE A 95 -2.03 5.94 -4.44
N THR A 96 -2.59 5.12 -3.54
CA THR A 96 -2.86 5.49 -2.15
C THR A 96 -2.78 4.26 -1.23
N MET A 97 -2.35 4.50 0.01
CA MET A 97 -2.19 3.48 1.04
C MET A 97 -2.87 3.96 2.34
N PRO A 98 -4.20 3.87 2.45
CA PRO A 98 -4.92 4.21 3.68
C PRO A 98 -4.59 3.22 4.80
N MET A 99 -4.20 3.75 5.98
CA MET A 99 -3.74 2.94 7.10
C MET A 99 -4.14 3.54 8.44
N GLU A 100 -4.30 2.67 9.44
CA GLU A 100 -4.44 3.08 10.84
C GLU A 100 -3.07 3.40 11.45
N GLY A 101 -3.09 4.33 12.40
CA GLY A 101 -1.93 4.66 13.23
C GLY A 101 -0.99 5.68 12.59
N GLU A 102 -0.80 6.79 13.31
CA GLU A 102 0.07 7.90 12.89
C GLU A 102 1.51 7.45 12.61
N GLY A 103 2.09 6.63 13.51
CA GLY A 103 3.47 6.17 13.36
C GLY A 103 3.69 5.32 12.12
N VAL A 104 2.72 4.47 11.75
CA VAL A 104 2.76 3.65 10.53
C VAL A 104 2.70 4.53 9.28
N VAL A 105 1.85 5.55 9.32
CA VAL A 105 1.68 6.49 8.19
C VAL A 105 2.94 7.33 8.02
N VAL A 106 3.40 8.01 9.08
CA VAL A 106 4.58 8.89 9.01
C VAL A 106 5.83 8.09 8.65
N GLY A 107 6.08 6.95 9.32
CA GLY A 107 7.23 6.10 9.04
C GLY A 107 7.31 5.63 7.59
N GLY A 108 6.19 5.16 7.02
CA GLY A 108 6.16 4.71 5.63
C GLY A 108 6.35 5.84 4.62
N ARG A 109 5.74 6.99 4.86
CA ARG A 109 5.91 8.19 4.00
C ARG A 109 7.33 8.70 3.99
N GLU A 110 7.95 8.83 5.15
CA GLU A 110 9.29 9.41 5.28
C GLU A 110 10.40 8.43 4.90
N THR A 111 10.21 7.14 5.19
CA THR A 111 11.23 6.13 4.87
C THR A 111 11.18 5.69 3.41
N TYR A 112 10.00 5.30 2.92
CA TYR A 112 9.86 4.63 1.61
C TYR A 112 9.19 5.50 0.56
N GLY A 113 8.58 6.62 0.95
CA GLY A 113 7.77 7.42 0.04
C GLY A 113 6.40 6.81 -0.26
N GLU A 114 5.93 5.89 0.56
CA GLU A 114 4.60 5.29 0.44
C GLU A 114 3.50 6.35 0.52
N PRO A 115 2.48 6.34 -0.35
CA PRO A 115 1.40 7.33 -0.37
C PRO A 115 0.37 7.06 0.74
N LYS A 116 0.87 6.91 1.99
CA LYS A 116 0.05 6.58 3.15
C LYS A 116 -0.79 7.76 3.61
N LYS A 117 -2.03 7.47 3.99
CA LYS A 117 -3.01 8.38 4.58
C LYS A 117 -3.65 7.73 5.80
N ILE A 118 -4.02 8.51 6.82
CA ILE A 118 -4.73 7.98 7.99
C ILE A 118 -6.17 7.63 7.59
N ALA A 119 -6.60 6.41 7.90
CA ALA A 119 -7.93 5.89 7.60
C ALA A 119 -8.36 4.87 8.64
N ASN A 120 -9.66 4.55 8.70
CA ASN A 120 -10.16 3.34 9.34
C ASN A 120 -10.19 2.23 8.30
N VAL A 121 -9.60 1.08 8.61
CA VAL A 121 -9.56 -0.07 7.71
C VAL A 121 -9.99 -1.31 8.46
N GLU A 122 -11.01 -1.96 7.94
CA GLU A 122 -11.54 -3.21 8.48
C GLU A 122 -11.26 -4.36 7.51
N ALA A 123 -10.94 -5.53 8.03
CA ALA A 123 -10.95 -6.80 7.32
C ALA A 123 -11.25 -7.90 8.33
N SER A 124 -12.30 -8.67 8.08
CA SER A 124 -12.75 -9.71 8.99
C SER A 124 -13.37 -10.88 8.24
N LYS A 125 -13.26 -12.05 8.84
CA LYS A 125 -13.90 -13.29 8.38
C LYS A 125 -14.56 -13.98 9.57
N ASP A 126 -15.85 -14.29 9.42
CA ASP A 126 -16.64 -15.04 10.39
C ASP A 126 -17.34 -16.21 9.68
N GLY A 127 -16.88 -17.42 9.99
CA GLY A 127 -17.28 -18.60 9.21
C GLY A 127 -16.89 -18.40 7.73
N ASP A 128 -17.88 -18.45 6.84
CA ASP A 128 -17.67 -18.24 5.41
C ASP A 128 -17.84 -16.76 5.00
N SER A 129 -18.40 -15.92 5.89
CA SER A 129 -18.64 -14.50 5.58
C SER A 129 -17.37 -13.67 5.70
N CYS A 130 -17.07 -12.88 4.67
CA CYS A 130 -15.93 -11.98 4.61
C CYS A 130 -16.40 -10.54 4.41
N HIS A 131 -15.85 -9.63 5.21
CA HIS A 131 -16.10 -8.20 5.11
C HIS A 131 -14.79 -7.44 5.15
N ALA A 132 -14.68 -6.39 4.32
CA ALA A 132 -13.58 -5.44 4.42
C ALA A 132 -14.03 -4.04 3.99
N SER A 133 -13.44 -3.00 4.58
CA SER A 133 -13.78 -1.63 4.21
C SER A 133 -12.66 -0.64 4.49
N VAL A 134 -12.70 0.49 3.78
CA VAL A 134 -11.85 1.66 4.00
C VAL A 134 -12.73 2.88 4.16
N GLU A 135 -12.56 3.59 5.29
CA GLU A 135 -13.30 4.81 5.60
C GLU A 135 -12.35 5.96 5.92
N ARG A 136 -12.59 7.12 5.29
CA ARG A 136 -11.90 8.38 5.60
C ARG A 136 -12.90 9.53 5.60
N HIS A 137 -12.72 10.48 6.53
CA HIS A 137 -13.58 11.65 6.69
C HIS A 137 -15.09 11.31 6.78
N GLY A 138 -15.41 10.13 7.37
CA GLY A 138 -16.79 9.65 7.50
C GLY A 138 -17.40 9.07 6.21
N ILE A 139 -16.60 8.87 5.17
CA ILE A 139 -17.02 8.24 3.91
C ILE A 139 -16.35 6.87 3.81
N LYS A 140 -17.16 5.80 3.82
CA LYS A 140 -16.72 4.45 3.51
C LYS A 140 -16.69 4.30 1.98
N TYR A 141 -15.54 4.58 1.38
CA TYR A 141 -15.40 4.73 -0.06
C TYR A 141 -15.00 3.44 -0.78
N ILE A 142 -14.42 2.46 -0.04
CA ILE A 142 -14.22 1.08 -0.52
C ILE A 142 -14.89 0.14 0.46
N GLU A 143 -15.69 -0.80 -0.03
CA GLU A 143 -16.34 -1.81 0.79
C GLU A 143 -16.46 -3.12 0.01
N PHE A 144 -16.10 -4.22 0.65
CA PHE A 144 -16.32 -5.57 0.16
C PHE A 144 -17.20 -6.35 1.13
N ASN A 145 -18.18 -7.05 0.58
CA ASN A 145 -19.00 -8.01 1.30
C ASN A 145 -19.13 -9.28 0.45
N GLY A 146 -18.83 -10.44 1.03
CA GLY A 146 -18.89 -11.69 0.29
C GLY A 146 -18.73 -12.91 1.18
N ASN A 147 -18.65 -14.05 0.53
CA ASN A 147 -18.50 -15.34 1.20
C ASN A 147 -17.39 -16.15 0.54
N VAL A 148 -16.82 -17.08 1.30
CA VAL A 148 -15.91 -18.09 0.79
C VAL A 148 -16.64 -18.95 -0.24
N LYS A 149 -16.02 -19.11 -1.41
CA LYS A 149 -16.51 -19.94 -2.50
C LYS A 149 -15.86 -21.32 -2.48
N ASP A 150 -14.53 -21.33 -2.48
CA ASP A 150 -13.71 -22.53 -2.45
C ASP A 150 -12.29 -22.21 -1.97
N GLU A 151 -11.51 -23.25 -1.67
CA GLU A 151 -10.11 -23.14 -1.31
C GLU A 151 -9.24 -23.02 -2.58
N ALA A 152 -8.21 -22.19 -2.51
CA ALA A 152 -7.18 -22.06 -3.52
C ALA A 152 -5.82 -22.55 -2.99
N GLU A 153 -4.90 -22.85 -3.90
CA GLU A 153 -3.54 -23.24 -3.51
C GLU A 153 -2.82 -22.07 -2.80
N THR A 154 -2.16 -22.39 -1.69
CA THR A 154 -1.27 -21.44 -1.02
C THR A 154 0.09 -21.39 -1.71
N SER A 155 0.70 -20.23 -1.73
CA SER A 155 2.01 -20.03 -2.37
C SER A 155 2.92 -19.13 -1.54
N SER A 156 4.19 -19.13 -1.93
CA SER A 156 5.15 -18.11 -1.48
C SER A 156 5.62 -17.33 -2.71
N PHE A 157 5.53 -16.02 -2.64
CA PHE A 157 5.85 -15.14 -3.76
C PHE A 157 6.39 -13.79 -3.27
N THR A 158 6.91 -13.00 -4.18
CA THR A 158 7.34 -11.63 -3.90
C THR A 158 6.52 -10.68 -4.76
N ASP A 159 5.76 -9.79 -4.10
CA ASP A 159 5.16 -8.63 -4.75
C ASP A 159 6.19 -7.51 -4.85
N GLN A 160 6.42 -6.95 -6.02
CA GLN A 160 7.17 -5.71 -6.20
C GLN A 160 6.21 -4.52 -6.11
N VAL A 161 6.47 -3.64 -5.17
CA VAL A 161 5.69 -2.41 -4.98
C VAL A 161 6.57 -1.22 -5.33
N PHE A 162 6.04 -0.29 -6.11
CA PHE A 162 6.74 0.94 -6.49
C PHE A 162 6.10 2.16 -5.84
N CYS A 163 6.95 2.98 -5.22
CA CYS A 163 6.57 4.24 -4.61
C CYS A 163 7.56 5.33 -5.02
N PHE A 164 7.16 6.60 -4.88
CA PHE A 164 8.05 7.73 -5.11
C PHE A 164 8.30 8.47 -3.80
N LYS A 165 9.54 8.46 -3.34
CA LYS A 165 9.94 9.22 -2.17
C LYS A 165 10.25 10.65 -2.58
N VAL A 166 9.46 11.60 -2.06
CA VAL A 166 9.56 13.02 -2.36
C VAL A 166 9.18 13.84 -1.14
N PHE A 167 9.88 14.95 -0.93
CA PHE A 167 9.55 15.97 0.06
C PHE A 167 9.25 17.28 -0.66
N PRO A 168 8.01 17.79 -0.59
CA PRO A 168 7.66 19.12 -1.09
C PRO A 168 8.55 20.18 -0.46
N SER A 169 8.99 21.16 -1.24
CA SER A 169 9.80 22.23 -0.70
C SER A 169 8.96 23.25 0.06
N CYS A 170 9.52 23.78 1.14
CA CYS A 170 8.96 24.94 1.84
C CYS A 170 9.34 26.27 1.15
N GLU A 171 10.25 26.26 0.16
CA GLU A 171 10.65 27.43 -0.59
C GLU A 171 9.65 27.74 -1.71
N GLN A 172 9.28 29.03 -1.85
CA GLN A 172 8.42 29.45 -2.96
C GLN A 172 9.11 29.17 -4.32
N ASN A 173 8.32 28.72 -5.28
CA ASN A 173 8.77 28.39 -6.65
C ASN A 173 9.73 27.20 -6.76
N LYS A 174 9.85 26.38 -5.71
CA LYS A 174 10.56 25.13 -5.73
C LYS A 174 9.59 23.99 -5.36
N ALA A 175 9.38 23.05 -6.24
CA ALA A 175 8.36 22.03 -6.07
C ALA A 175 8.72 20.98 -5.01
N CYS A 176 9.99 20.58 -4.96
CA CYS A 176 10.50 19.62 -3.98
C CYS A 176 11.93 19.97 -3.57
N ASP A 177 12.33 19.54 -2.37
CA ASP A 177 13.67 19.84 -1.83
C ASP A 177 14.78 19.11 -2.57
N GLN A 178 14.50 17.89 -3.01
CA GLN A 178 15.37 17.02 -3.80
C GLN A 178 14.54 16.35 -4.88
N ASN A 179 15.20 15.87 -5.94
CA ASN A 179 14.53 15.09 -6.96
C ASN A 179 13.86 13.86 -6.34
N PRO A 180 12.65 13.49 -6.79
CA PRO A 180 11.98 12.29 -6.33
C PRO A 180 12.84 11.05 -6.55
N LEU A 181 12.77 10.10 -5.64
CA LEU A 181 13.41 8.80 -5.76
C LEU A 181 12.37 7.73 -6.04
N LEU A 182 12.52 6.98 -7.13
CA LEU A 182 11.75 5.76 -7.33
C LEU A 182 12.28 4.70 -6.36
N VAL A 183 11.41 4.23 -5.50
CA VAL A 183 11.67 3.17 -4.51
C VAL A 183 10.91 1.93 -4.91
N LYS A 184 11.62 0.80 -4.94
CA LYS A 184 11.02 -0.54 -5.05
C LYS A 184 11.04 -1.19 -3.66
N ILE A 185 9.89 -1.73 -3.27
CA ILE A 185 9.72 -2.53 -2.04
C ILE A 185 9.41 -3.96 -2.48
N ASP A 186 10.26 -4.91 -2.09
CA ASP A 186 10.02 -6.33 -2.27
C ASP A 186 9.26 -6.85 -1.05
N MET A 187 8.01 -7.23 -1.25
CA MET A 187 7.12 -7.78 -0.23
C MET A 187 7.12 -9.29 -0.34
N HIS A 188 7.88 -9.98 0.52
CA HIS A 188 7.95 -11.43 0.56
C HIS A 188 6.73 -11.98 1.30
N ARG A 189 5.87 -12.69 0.60
CA ARG A 189 4.62 -13.24 1.09
C ARG A 189 4.72 -14.76 1.25
N LYS A 190 4.20 -15.28 2.34
CA LYS A 190 4.00 -16.72 2.55
C LYS A 190 2.57 -16.94 3.03
N GLN A 191 1.73 -17.42 2.11
CA GLN A 191 0.34 -17.73 2.43
C GLN A 191 0.23 -18.98 3.28
N THR A 192 -0.63 -18.93 4.29
CA THR A 192 -1.07 -20.09 5.08
C THR A 192 -2.53 -20.43 4.80
N VAL A 193 -3.33 -19.45 4.36
CA VAL A 193 -4.70 -19.58 3.89
C VAL A 193 -4.84 -18.80 2.58
N ASN A 194 -5.53 -19.39 1.62
CA ASN A 194 -5.92 -18.75 0.37
C ASN A 194 -7.29 -19.28 -0.06
N LEU A 195 -8.30 -18.40 -0.06
CA LEU A 195 -9.69 -18.75 -0.35
C LEU A 195 -10.21 -17.85 -1.46
N ASN A 196 -10.80 -18.44 -2.49
CA ASN A 196 -11.57 -17.67 -3.46
C ASN A 196 -12.87 -17.16 -2.82
N LEU A 197 -13.23 -15.94 -3.13
CA LEU A 197 -14.45 -15.30 -2.63
C LEU A 197 -15.45 -15.10 -3.76
N ASP A 198 -16.74 -15.11 -3.39
CA ASP A 198 -17.84 -14.61 -4.19
C ASP A 198 -18.51 -13.48 -3.42
N GLY A 199 -18.65 -12.30 -4.06
CA GLY A 199 -19.13 -11.13 -3.34
C GLY A 199 -19.19 -9.88 -4.19
N GLU A 200 -19.43 -8.76 -3.53
CA GLU A 200 -19.61 -7.44 -4.13
C GLU A 200 -18.52 -6.49 -3.61
N LEU A 201 -17.83 -5.84 -4.54
CA LEU A 201 -16.99 -4.68 -4.29
C LEU A 201 -17.79 -3.41 -4.58
N THR A 202 -17.97 -2.57 -3.58
CA THR A 202 -18.61 -1.26 -3.73
C THR A 202 -17.58 -0.16 -3.63
N LEU A 203 -17.46 0.65 -4.67
CA LEU A 203 -16.67 1.89 -4.70
C LEU A 203 -17.62 3.07 -4.61
N ARG A 204 -17.32 4.05 -3.76
CA ARG A 204 -18.15 5.27 -3.60
C ARG A 204 -17.32 6.52 -3.82
N GLU A 205 -18.01 7.56 -4.27
CA GLU A 205 -17.40 8.89 -4.45
C GLU A 205 -16.81 9.41 -3.14
N SER A 206 -15.60 9.94 -3.24
CA SER A 206 -14.91 10.64 -2.16
C SER A 206 -14.12 11.82 -2.77
N PRO A 207 -14.29 13.04 -2.26
CA PRO A 207 -13.62 14.21 -2.84
C PRO A 207 -12.10 14.19 -2.71
N VAL A 208 -11.58 13.35 -1.82
CA VAL A 208 -10.13 13.27 -1.51
C VAL A 208 -9.52 11.88 -1.81
N ASP A 209 -10.35 10.90 -2.14
CA ASP A 209 -9.95 9.55 -2.53
C ASP A 209 -10.87 9.04 -3.66
N PRO A 210 -10.72 9.56 -4.90
CA PRO A 210 -11.65 9.35 -6.00
C PRO A 210 -11.47 7.97 -6.67
N VAL A 211 -11.65 6.89 -5.90
CA VAL A 211 -11.48 5.50 -6.40
C VAL A 211 -12.45 5.16 -7.53
N VAL A 212 -13.59 5.86 -7.61
CA VAL A 212 -14.59 5.69 -8.67
C VAL A 212 -14.10 6.14 -10.04
N ASP A 213 -13.02 6.92 -10.12
CA ASP A 213 -12.38 7.30 -11.38
C ASP A 213 -11.77 6.09 -12.12
N LEU A 214 -11.58 4.97 -11.39
CA LEU A 214 -11.21 3.68 -11.95
C LEU A 214 -12.38 2.68 -11.79
N PRO A 215 -13.44 2.77 -12.61
CA PRO A 215 -14.64 1.94 -12.46
C PRO A 215 -14.32 0.46 -12.69
N VAL A 216 -15.10 -0.41 -12.03
CA VAL A 216 -15.00 -1.86 -12.21
C VAL A 216 -15.73 -2.26 -13.49
N GLU A 217 -14.99 -2.62 -14.54
CA GLU A 217 -15.55 -3.14 -15.79
C GLU A 217 -15.59 -4.68 -15.79
N GLU A 218 -14.55 -5.32 -15.28
CA GLU A 218 -14.46 -6.78 -15.20
C GLU A 218 -13.77 -7.18 -13.88
N MET A 219 -14.46 -7.93 -13.04
CA MET A 219 -13.86 -8.53 -11.85
C MET A 219 -12.99 -9.72 -12.25
N VAL A 220 -11.71 -9.67 -11.88
CA VAL A 220 -10.73 -10.72 -12.24
C VAL A 220 -10.61 -11.73 -11.10
N SER A 221 -10.41 -11.28 -9.87
CA SER A 221 -10.32 -12.16 -8.71
C SER A 221 -10.67 -11.45 -7.41
N MET A 222 -11.22 -12.20 -6.48
CA MET A 222 -11.44 -11.80 -5.10
C MET A 222 -10.99 -12.94 -4.21
N THR A 223 -10.08 -12.66 -3.27
CA THR A 223 -9.55 -13.68 -2.35
C THR A 223 -9.52 -13.19 -0.91
N TRP A 224 -9.64 -14.14 0.02
CA TRP A 224 -9.21 -13.99 1.39
C TRP A 224 -7.87 -14.68 1.57
N GLU A 225 -6.88 -13.95 2.06
CA GLU A 225 -5.53 -14.46 2.25
C GLU A 225 -5.09 -14.27 3.70
N GLU A 226 -4.44 -15.29 4.28
CA GLU A 226 -3.73 -15.18 5.56
C GLU A 226 -2.30 -15.65 5.39
N GLY A 227 -1.39 -15.06 6.16
CA GLY A 227 0.01 -15.48 6.09
C GLY A 227 0.97 -14.47 6.70
N SER A 228 2.24 -14.69 6.46
CA SER A 228 3.32 -13.79 6.89
C SER A 228 3.85 -12.95 5.74
N SER A 229 4.37 -11.79 6.09
CA SER A 229 5.00 -10.85 5.17
C SER A 229 6.25 -10.27 5.78
N SER A 230 7.32 -10.23 5.01
CA SER A 230 8.50 -9.44 5.30
C SER A 230 8.82 -8.54 4.12
N SER A 231 9.56 -7.46 4.33
CA SER A 231 9.84 -6.52 3.23
C SER A 231 11.23 -5.93 3.33
N ASN A 232 11.82 -5.68 2.18
CA ASN A 232 13.01 -4.86 2.03
C ASN A 232 12.82 -3.87 0.88
N ALA A 233 13.55 -2.76 0.91
CA ALA A 233 13.40 -1.71 -0.08
C ALA A 233 14.74 -1.29 -0.67
N SER A 234 14.69 -0.78 -1.89
CA SER A 234 15.84 -0.22 -2.60
C SER A 234 15.45 1.00 -3.42
N VAL A 235 16.36 1.97 -3.51
CA VAL A 235 16.23 3.09 -4.45
C VAL A 235 16.64 2.61 -5.83
N MET A 236 15.75 2.75 -6.80
CA MET A 236 15.99 2.31 -8.18
C MET A 236 16.65 3.40 -9.01
N GLN A 237 16.16 4.62 -8.91
CA GLN A 237 16.75 5.79 -9.56
C GLN A 237 16.17 7.10 -9.01
N GLU A 238 16.87 8.18 -9.31
CA GLU A 238 16.39 9.56 -9.20
C GLU A 238 15.53 9.90 -10.41
N VAL A 239 14.46 10.68 -10.20
CA VAL A 239 13.44 11.01 -11.21
C VAL A 239 13.37 12.52 -11.38
N ASP A 240 13.19 12.99 -12.62
CA ASP A 240 12.93 14.41 -12.85
C ASP A 240 11.64 14.82 -12.09
N PRO A 241 11.67 15.90 -11.32
CA PRO A 241 10.49 16.39 -10.63
C PRO A 241 9.26 16.54 -11.53
N MET A 242 9.44 16.98 -12.78
CA MET A 242 8.33 17.20 -13.70
C MET A 242 7.65 15.90 -14.15
N ASP A 243 8.34 14.77 -14.06
CA ASP A 243 7.76 13.45 -14.36
C ASP A 243 6.88 12.92 -13.23
N TYR A 244 7.01 13.45 -12.01
CA TYR A 244 6.26 12.96 -10.85
C TYR A 244 5.32 14.00 -10.19
N ILE A 245 5.64 15.28 -10.21
CA ILE A 245 4.83 16.31 -9.54
C ILE A 245 3.32 16.24 -9.88
N PRO A 246 2.91 16.00 -11.13
CA PRO A 246 1.48 15.88 -11.45
C PRO A 246 0.76 14.75 -10.70
N PHE A 247 1.49 13.71 -10.30
CA PHE A 247 0.96 12.51 -9.66
C PHE A 247 1.00 12.55 -8.13
N MET A 248 1.73 13.49 -7.54
CA MET A 248 1.89 13.54 -6.08
C MET A 248 0.63 13.99 -5.33
N HIS A 249 -0.38 14.54 -6.03
CA HIS A 249 -1.63 14.98 -5.41
C HIS A 249 -2.43 13.86 -4.78
N SER A 250 -2.32 12.61 -5.28
CA SER A 250 -2.93 11.43 -4.64
C SER A 250 -2.48 11.19 -3.19
N ARG A 251 -1.34 11.78 -2.80
CA ARG A 251 -0.76 11.67 -1.45
C ARG A 251 -1.37 12.63 -0.42
N TYR A 252 -2.17 13.58 -0.85
CA TYR A 252 -2.73 14.66 -0.02
C TYR A 252 -4.25 14.71 -0.15
N ASP A 253 -4.87 15.48 0.69
CA ASP A 253 -6.33 15.70 0.70
C ASP A 253 -6.66 17.02 0.01
N GLY A 254 -6.32 17.18 -1.25
CA GLY A 254 -6.59 18.36 -2.04
C GLY A 254 -5.36 19.05 -2.58
#